data_7c5448fa1b403ee3f73e9fb6236c45b8
#
_entry.id   7c5448fa1b403ee3f73e9fb6236c45b8
#
_cell.length_a   1.000
_cell.length_b   1.000
_cell.length_c   1.000
_cell.angle_alpha   90.00
_cell.angle_beta   90.00
_cell.angle_gamma   90.00
#
_symmetry.space_group_name_H-M   'P 1'
#
loop_
_entity.id
_entity.type
_entity.pdbx_description
1 polymer ?
#
loop_
_entity_poly.entity_id
_entity_poly.type
_entity_poly.pdbx_seq_one_letter_code
_entity_poly.pdbx_strand_id
1 'polypeptide(L)'
;MSTTSTSPNSAPIEPAGQEQLSPEKQGWFRAVVGTVPMVLTFALLASVALWGHHTEWTFSLAQRGGAKSLQAEKPEDLLTTELEASSPAQWCEKHSITACPLCDRSLAQVEKPLEPASVEELERVQKAFAVRDRAMNDPHRLANGSRVRVASKEAAEKLGIDVAPVWEAAMTESISASGEVNFDATRVARLATRVPGTAWRVTKQVGEVVQAGELLAIIDAAEVGKAKAELLQALVQLRLKTQALGNLKNAPVPERQKKEAESARRDAEVRLLSAEQALVNLGLTVKAAEFGKLEVEDIANQLPRLGLSRELSQSDADLPGTLLPLRAPLDGVVMQVDVIAGEVVDPQEVLFVVADPRQMWVNLNVTADDARWVRIAQATHFRPDGMKSEFSGQVDWIGTSADETTRKIPVLVIMPNPDGKLRASALGVGRIVLREEPHAITVPNESVQSLGGCQVVFVRDKDFLKPNGPKLFFPRMVRTGAKDATNTEILVGVAPGEIVVTKGSALLAERLGVRE
;
A
#
# COMPACT_ATOMS: atom_id res chain seq x y z
N MET A 1 -40.17 -32.23 -49.49
CA MET A 1 -39.11 -31.88 -50.44
C MET A 1 -37.87 -31.57 -49.55
N SER A 2 -37.11 -32.58 -49.26
CA SER A 2 -35.83 -32.97 -49.91
C SER A 2 -34.84 -31.80 -49.89
N THR A 3 -33.65 -31.89 -49.28
CA THR A 3 -32.62 -32.92 -49.40
C THR A 3 -31.58 -32.78 -48.28
N THR A 4 -31.24 -33.92 -47.76
CA THR A 4 -30.03 -34.29 -47.03
C THR A 4 -28.76 -34.03 -47.81
N SER A 5 -27.66 -33.58 -47.15
CA SER A 5 -26.31 -33.92 -47.57
C SER A 5 -25.42 -34.16 -46.36
N THR A 6 -25.14 -35.40 -46.15
CA THR A 6 -24.06 -36.01 -45.36
C THR A 6 -22.70 -35.72 -45.97
N SER A 7 -21.73 -35.36 -45.19
CA SER A 7 -20.29 -35.40 -45.54
C SER A 7 -19.53 -36.31 -44.62
N PRO A 8 -18.49 -36.96 -45.08
CA PRO A 8 -17.96 -38.17 -44.46
C PRO A 8 -16.79 -37.92 -43.46
N ASN A 9 -16.79 -38.81 -42.54
CA ASN A 9 -15.77 -39.25 -41.60
C ASN A 9 -14.35 -39.25 -42.20
N SER A 10 -13.42 -38.54 -41.59
CA SER A 10 -11.97 -38.73 -41.76
C SER A 10 -11.36 -39.22 -40.46
N ALA A 11 -10.94 -40.45 -40.49
CA ALA A 11 -10.20 -41.17 -39.45
C ALA A 11 -8.81 -40.54 -39.21
N PRO A 12 -8.26 -40.60 -37.99
CA PRO A 12 -6.89 -40.14 -37.73
C PRO A 12 -5.88 -41.17 -38.19
N ILE A 13 -4.83 -40.69 -38.85
CA ILE A 13 -3.64 -41.46 -39.29
C ILE A 13 -2.78 -41.76 -38.05
N GLU A 14 -2.58 -43.04 -37.76
CA GLU A 14 -1.56 -43.52 -36.82
C GLU A 14 -0.14 -43.28 -37.40
N PRO A 15 0.81 -42.75 -36.61
CA PRO A 15 2.21 -42.76 -37.00
C PRO A 15 2.82 -44.11 -36.65
N ALA A 16 3.56 -44.66 -37.64
CA ALA A 16 4.26 -45.91 -37.62
C ALA A 16 5.20 -46.11 -36.42
N GLY A 17 5.31 -47.37 -36.01
CA GLY A 17 5.98 -47.88 -34.84
C GLY A 17 7.42 -47.40 -34.65
N GLN A 18 7.69 -46.90 -33.47
CA GLN A 18 9.00 -46.86 -32.87
C GLN A 18 9.16 -48.11 -31.96
N GLU A 19 10.05 -48.98 -32.34
CA GLU A 19 10.50 -50.11 -31.53
C GLU A 19 11.08 -49.61 -30.21
N GLN A 20 10.36 -49.83 -29.11
CA GLN A 20 10.84 -49.54 -27.75
C GLN A 20 11.86 -50.59 -27.34
N LEU A 21 13.12 -50.23 -27.35
CA LEU A 21 14.20 -50.98 -26.70
C LEU A 21 14.01 -50.96 -25.17
N SER A 22 14.13 -52.12 -24.55
CA SER A 22 13.96 -52.35 -23.12
C SER A 22 14.88 -51.44 -22.27
N PRO A 23 14.45 -51.04 -21.06
CA PRO A 23 15.18 -50.06 -20.22
C PRO A 23 16.59 -50.49 -19.80
N GLU A 24 16.91 -51.79 -19.86
CA GLU A 24 18.21 -52.33 -19.49
C GLU A 24 19.32 -52.02 -20.51
N LYS A 25 19.00 -51.84 -21.80
CA LYS A 25 19.98 -51.49 -22.84
C LYS A 25 20.24 -49.98 -22.96
N GLN A 26 19.35 -49.12 -22.48
CA GLN A 26 19.56 -47.66 -22.49
C GLN A 26 20.52 -47.17 -21.40
N GLY A 27 20.64 -47.88 -20.28
CA GLY A 27 21.55 -47.52 -19.18
C GLY A 27 23.03 -47.74 -19.57
N TRP A 28 23.32 -48.81 -20.29
CA TRP A 28 24.70 -49.13 -20.67
C TRP A 28 25.26 -48.19 -21.76
N PHE A 29 24.45 -47.81 -22.73
CA PHE A 29 24.89 -46.88 -23.80
C PHE A 29 25.13 -45.45 -23.27
N ARG A 30 24.35 -44.97 -22.30
CA ARG A 30 24.57 -43.67 -21.66
C ARG A 30 25.81 -43.64 -20.76
N ALA A 31 26.13 -44.74 -20.10
CA ALA A 31 27.33 -44.84 -19.27
C ALA A 31 28.62 -44.88 -20.12
N VAL A 32 28.61 -45.55 -21.26
CA VAL A 32 29.79 -45.67 -22.13
C VAL A 32 30.06 -44.38 -22.92
N VAL A 33 29.02 -43.69 -23.42
CA VAL A 33 29.19 -42.43 -24.18
C VAL A 33 29.55 -41.26 -23.29
N GLY A 34 29.13 -41.25 -21.99
CA GLY A 34 29.45 -40.18 -21.04
C GLY A 34 30.86 -40.24 -20.45
N THR A 35 31.47 -41.43 -20.36
CA THR A 35 32.78 -41.61 -19.69
C THR A 35 33.97 -41.58 -20.65
N VAL A 36 33.80 -41.93 -21.95
CA VAL A 36 34.87 -41.94 -22.95
C VAL A 36 35.56 -40.57 -23.13
N PRO A 37 34.86 -39.42 -23.24
CA PRO A 37 35.54 -38.14 -23.37
C PRO A 37 36.29 -37.73 -22.08
N MET A 38 35.80 -38.14 -20.92
CA MET A 38 36.42 -37.82 -19.64
C MET A 38 37.71 -38.63 -19.42
N VAL A 39 37.72 -39.90 -19.79
CA VAL A 39 38.92 -40.74 -19.71
C VAL A 39 39.97 -40.29 -20.70
N LEU A 40 39.60 -39.91 -21.93
CA LEU A 40 40.52 -39.36 -22.93
C LEU A 40 41.14 -38.02 -22.50
N THR A 41 40.37 -37.12 -21.87
CA THR A 41 40.92 -35.87 -21.36
C THR A 41 41.86 -36.08 -20.18
N PHE A 42 41.56 -36.99 -19.26
CA PHE A 42 42.48 -37.33 -18.16
C PHE A 42 43.75 -38.04 -18.67
N ALA A 43 43.66 -38.94 -19.66
CA ALA A 43 44.82 -39.58 -20.27
C ALA A 43 45.71 -38.57 -21.01
N LEU A 44 45.11 -37.56 -21.67
CA LEU A 44 45.85 -36.51 -22.36
C LEU A 44 46.52 -35.55 -21.36
N LEU A 45 45.86 -35.17 -20.27
CA LEU A 45 46.45 -34.37 -19.19
C LEU A 45 47.56 -35.13 -18.45
N ALA A 46 47.37 -36.42 -18.19
CA ALA A 46 48.39 -37.24 -17.57
C ALA A 46 49.61 -37.44 -18.46
N SER A 47 49.44 -37.64 -19.80
CA SER A 47 50.57 -37.76 -20.75
C SER A 47 51.29 -36.39 -20.88
N VAL A 48 50.63 -35.25 -20.87
CA VAL A 48 51.25 -33.92 -20.87
C VAL A 48 52.02 -33.67 -19.56
N ALA A 49 51.47 -34.08 -18.41
CA ALA A 49 52.14 -33.98 -17.13
C ALA A 49 53.38 -34.90 -17.02
N LEU A 50 53.27 -36.16 -17.52
CA LEU A 50 54.40 -37.08 -17.56
C LEU A 50 55.51 -36.65 -18.56
N TRP A 51 55.11 -36.06 -19.67
CA TRP A 51 56.07 -35.50 -20.64
C TRP A 51 56.74 -34.24 -20.07
N GLY A 52 56.00 -33.39 -19.38
CA GLY A 52 56.54 -32.24 -18.65
C GLY A 52 57.51 -32.64 -17.53
N HIS A 53 57.19 -33.68 -16.78
CA HIS A 53 58.07 -34.21 -15.74
C HIS A 53 59.35 -34.87 -16.31
N HIS A 54 59.28 -35.46 -17.50
CA HIS A 54 60.44 -36.11 -18.13
C HIS A 54 61.38 -35.17 -18.89
N THR A 55 60.88 -33.96 -19.24
CA THR A 55 61.63 -32.93 -19.97
C THR A 55 62.09 -31.75 -19.08
N GLU A 56 61.98 -31.92 -17.73
CA GLU A 56 62.29 -30.82 -16.78
C GLU A 56 61.99 -29.46 -17.39
N TRP A 57 60.74 -29.00 -17.26
CA TRP A 57 60.25 -27.72 -17.84
C TRP A 57 61.22 -26.57 -17.59
N THR A 58 62.36 -26.53 -18.26
CA THR A 58 63.23 -25.38 -18.28
C THR A 58 62.90 -24.54 -19.49
N PHE A 59 61.95 -23.62 -19.35
CA PHE A 59 61.79 -22.53 -20.29
C PHE A 59 62.92 -21.52 -20.07
N SER A 60 64.05 -21.71 -20.77
CA SER A 60 65.05 -20.67 -20.92
C SER A 60 64.50 -19.60 -21.87
N LEU A 61 63.85 -18.58 -21.32
CA LEU A 61 63.59 -17.33 -22.02
C LEU A 61 64.93 -16.69 -22.32
N ALA A 62 65.35 -16.75 -23.59
CA ALA A 62 66.49 -16.02 -24.10
C ALA A 62 66.36 -14.54 -23.78
N GLN A 63 67.21 -14.02 -22.90
CA GLN A 63 67.42 -12.60 -22.64
C GLN A 63 67.85 -11.93 -23.92
N ARG A 64 66.92 -11.24 -24.58
CA ARG A 64 67.24 -10.17 -25.56
C ARG A 64 66.72 -8.85 -25.00
N GLY A 65 67.66 -8.01 -24.61
CA GLY A 65 67.58 -6.55 -24.65
C GLY A 65 66.55 -5.88 -23.75
N GLY A 66 67.01 -5.37 -22.63
CA GLY A 66 66.63 -4.11 -22.01
C GLY A 66 65.14 -3.67 -22.08
N ALA A 67 64.19 -4.44 -21.49
CA ALA A 67 62.90 -3.90 -21.09
C ALA A 67 62.94 -3.80 -19.55
N LYS A 68 62.86 -2.55 -19.02
CA LYS A 68 62.57 -2.32 -17.62
C LYS A 68 61.35 -3.18 -17.23
N SER A 69 61.52 -4.09 -16.29
CA SER A 69 60.42 -4.79 -15.70
C SER A 69 59.43 -3.79 -15.16
N LEU A 70 58.29 -3.61 -15.81
CA LEU A 70 57.13 -3.06 -15.21
C LEU A 70 56.71 -4.05 -14.10
N GLN A 71 57.24 -3.89 -12.90
CA GLN A 71 56.64 -4.44 -11.72
C GLN A 71 55.18 -3.98 -11.73
N ALA A 72 54.24 -4.91 -11.74
CA ALA A 72 52.85 -4.58 -11.49
C ALA A 72 52.80 -3.90 -10.11
N GLU A 73 52.67 -2.60 -10.09
CA GLU A 73 52.46 -1.81 -8.86
C GLU A 73 51.29 -2.44 -8.12
N LYS A 74 51.55 -2.90 -6.90
CA LYS A 74 50.48 -3.39 -6.03
C LYS A 74 49.49 -2.24 -5.82
N PRO A 75 48.19 -2.53 -5.75
CA PRO A 75 47.18 -1.50 -5.49
C PRO A 75 47.47 -0.67 -4.23
N GLU A 76 48.21 -1.25 -3.29
CA GLU A 76 48.65 -0.62 -2.03
C GLU A 76 49.62 0.56 -2.24
N ASP A 77 50.43 0.55 -3.30
CA ASP A 77 51.40 1.62 -3.60
C ASP A 77 50.76 2.82 -4.34
N LEU A 78 49.54 2.65 -4.87
CA LEU A 78 48.82 3.70 -5.60
C LEU A 78 48.00 4.63 -4.70
N LEU A 79 47.74 4.23 -3.45
CA LEU A 79 46.99 4.97 -2.45
C LEU A 79 47.81 5.20 -1.19
N THR A 80 48.00 6.43 -0.79
CA THR A 80 48.64 6.81 0.47
C THR A 80 47.72 7.67 1.30
N THR A 81 47.70 7.44 2.60
CA THR A 81 46.98 8.31 3.53
C THR A 81 47.95 9.35 4.09
N GLU A 82 47.62 10.61 3.95
CA GLU A 82 48.38 11.73 4.50
C GLU A 82 47.62 12.34 5.68
N LEU A 83 48.34 12.66 6.76
CA LEU A 83 47.82 13.46 7.86
C LEU A 83 48.23 14.90 7.61
N GLU A 84 47.31 15.83 7.65
CA GLU A 84 47.64 17.24 7.59
C GLU A 84 48.31 17.67 8.91
N ALA A 85 49.49 18.27 8.83
CA ALA A 85 50.16 18.86 9.96
C ALA A 85 49.52 20.17 10.46
N SER A 86 48.45 20.63 9.77
CA SER A 86 47.67 21.82 10.10
C SER A 86 46.56 21.54 11.08
N SER A 87 46.20 22.52 11.90
CA SER A 87 45.23 22.53 12.99
C SER A 87 44.05 21.56 12.78
N PRO A 88 43.62 20.81 13.79
CA PRO A 88 42.50 19.89 13.69
C PRO A 88 41.29 20.62 13.12
N ALA A 89 40.63 19.98 12.16
CA ALA A 89 39.44 20.55 11.51
C ALA A 89 38.38 20.90 12.57
N GLN A 90 37.97 22.18 12.59
CA GLN A 90 37.06 22.69 13.61
C GLN A 90 35.72 21.95 13.59
N TRP A 91 35.32 21.43 14.73
CA TRP A 91 34.03 20.79 14.94
C TRP A 91 32.90 21.83 14.90
N CYS A 92 31.88 21.58 14.10
CA CYS A 92 30.66 22.38 14.04
C CYS A 92 29.59 21.77 14.94
N GLU A 93 29.36 22.35 16.10
CA GLU A 93 28.35 21.86 17.06
C GLU A 93 26.93 21.92 16.51
N LYS A 94 26.60 22.95 15.70
CA LYS A 94 25.28 23.10 15.11
C LYS A 94 24.89 21.95 14.18
N HIS A 95 25.86 21.38 13.47
CA HIS A 95 25.61 20.43 12.39
C HIS A 95 26.25 19.05 12.65
N SER A 96 27.01 18.89 13.74
CA SER A 96 27.69 17.65 14.12
C SER A 96 28.57 17.07 13.00
N ILE A 97 29.39 17.92 12.40
CA ILE A 97 30.38 17.56 11.39
C ILE A 97 31.66 18.37 11.60
N THR A 98 32.79 17.86 11.09
CA THR A 98 34.02 18.63 10.96
C THR A 98 34.04 19.42 9.66
N ALA A 99 34.72 20.58 9.64
CA ALA A 99 34.91 21.40 8.44
C ALA A 99 33.59 21.65 7.67
N CYS A 100 32.64 22.32 8.29
CA CYS A 100 31.28 22.52 7.78
C CYS A 100 31.22 23.56 6.65
N PRO A 101 31.01 23.19 5.36
CA PRO A 101 30.96 24.14 4.25
C PRO A 101 29.68 24.99 4.23
N LEU A 102 28.66 24.63 5.02
CA LEU A 102 27.46 25.46 5.20
C LEU A 102 27.74 26.68 6.08
N CYS A 103 28.60 26.52 7.11
CA CYS A 103 29.00 27.60 8.02
C CYS A 103 30.21 28.39 7.50
N ASP A 104 31.13 27.73 6.80
CA ASP A 104 32.31 28.31 6.20
C ASP A 104 32.46 27.83 4.75
N ARG A 105 32.00 28.64 3.81
CA ARG A 105 32.05 28.33 2.37
C ARG A 105 33.45 28.22 1.81
N SER A 106 34.48 28.76 2.48
CA SER A 106 35.87 28.65 2.05
C SER A 106 36.42 27.24 2.04
N LEU A 107 35.75 26.33 2.79
CA LEU A 107 36.10 24.91 2.88
C LEU A 107 35.60 24.09 1.67
N ALA A 108 34.72 24.65 0.84
CA ALA A 108 34.21 23.99 -0.35
C ALA A 108 35.29 23.79 -1.41
N GLN A 109 35.36 22.60 -2.00
CA GLN A 109 36.33 22.27 -3.06
C GLN A 109 35.76 22.57 -4.44
N VAL A 110 35.51 23.87 -4.68
CA VAL A 110 34.99 24.41 -5.94
C VAL A 110 35.95 25.41 -6.57
N GLU A 111 35.93 25.54 -7.89
CA GLU A 111 36.83 26.48 -8.61
C GLU A 111 36.49 27.93 -8.33
N LYS A 112 35.19 28.25 -8.20
CA LYS A 112 34.72 29.61 -7.90
C LYS A 112 34.30 29.70 -6.45
N PRO A 113 34.75 30.72 -5.70
CA PRO A 113 34.27 30.93 -4.33
C PRO A 113 32.74 30.99 -4.28
N LEU A 114 32.14 30.28 -3.33
CA LEU A 114 30.71 30.32 -3.10
C LEU A 114 30.35 31.54 -2.25
N GLU A 115 29.18 32.10 -2.52
CA GLU A 115 28.57 33.11 -1.66
C GLU A 115 28.21 32.52 -0.29
N PRO A 116 28.06 33.34 0.76
CA PRO A 116 27.56 32.89 2.04
C PRO A 116 26.23 32.13 1.90
N ALA A 117 25.98 31.16 2.79
CA ALA A 117 24.74 30.38 2.76
C ALA A 117 23.51 31.30 2.81
N SER A 118 22.57 31.10 1.90
CA SER A 118 21.33 31.86 1.84
C SER A 118 20.43 31.54 3.04
N VAL A 119 19.51 32.43 3.36
CA VAL A 119 18.52 32.19 4.42
C VAL A 119 17.69 30.95 4.09
N GLU A 120 17.33 30.77 2.83
CA GLU A 120 16.55 29.62 2.34
C GLU A 120 17.29 28.29 2.53
N GLU A 121 18.60 28.25 2.26
CA GLU A 121 19.42 27.06 2.52
C GLU A 121 19.47 26.72 4.01
N LEU A 122 19.62 27.71 4.89
CA LEU A 122 19.64 27.50 6.33
C LEU A 122 18.30 27.02 6.86
N GLU A 123 17.20 27.61 6.39
CA GLU A 123 15.84 27.17 6.75
C GLU A 123 15.53 25.76 6.25
N ARG A 124 15.96 25.40 5.04
CA ARG A 124 15.83 24.05 4.50
C ARG A 124 16.48 23.01 5.41
N VAL A 125 17.71 23.28 5.82
CA VAL A 125 18.45 22.37 6.73
C VAL A 125 17.75 22.27 8.08
N GLN A 126 17.29 23.39 8.65
CA GLN A 126 16.56 23.41 9.93
C GLN A 126 15.25 22.62 9.84
N LYS A 127 14.46 22.83 8.78
CA LYS A 127 13.24 22.07 8.52
C LYS A 127 13.54 20.57 8.44
N ALA A 128 14.56 20.17 7.69
CA ALA A 128 14.95 18.77 7.56
C ALA A 128 15.37 18.11 8.89
N PHE A 129 16.07 18.83 9.75
CA PHE A 129 16.41 18.34 11.09
C PHE A 129 15.20 18.26 12.02
N ALA A 130 14.21 19.16 11.87
CA ALA A 130 13.00 19.16 12.69
C ALA A 130 12.01 18.04 12.31
N VAL A 131 12.05 17.54 11.06
CA VAL A 131 11.13 16.48 10.58
C VAL A 131 11.42 15.16 11.26
N ARG A 132 12.69 14.79 11.45
CA ARG A 132 13.09 13.49 11.98
C ARG A 132 14.42 13.59 12.73
N ASP A 133 14.51 12.96 13.90
CA ASP A 133 15.79 12.78 14.59
C ASP A 133 16.72 11.88 13.77
N ARG A 134 17.96 12.30 13.65
CA ARG A 134 19.01 11.55 12.93
C ARG A 134 20.18 11.34 13.87
N ALA A 135 20.77 10.14 13.81
CA ALA A 135 21.98 9.86 14.58
C ALA A 135 23.05 10.92 14.31
N MET A 136 23.61 11.48 15.35
CA MET A 136 24.73 12.43 15.25
C MET A 136 26.00 11.69 14.87
N ASN A 137 26.89 12.37 14.13
CA ASN A 137 28.23 11.85 13.90
C ASN A 137 29.04 11.88 15.21
N ASP A 138 29.96 10.92 15.36
CA ASP A 138 30.91 10.91 16.49
C ASP A 138 31.91 12.08 16.33
N PRO A 139 32.02 12.99 17.31
CA PRO A 139 32.93 14.13 17.24
C PRO A 139 34.42 13.75 17.24
N HIS A 140 34.74 12.54 17.71
CA HIS A 140 36.13 12.08 17.79
C HIS A 140 36.63 11.38 16.54
N ARG A 141 35.72 11.05 15.61
CA ARG A 141 36.06 10.39 14.36
C ARG A 141 36.29 11.43 13.23
N LEU A 142 37.28 11.14 12.37
CA LEU A 142 37.73 12.00 11.28
C LEU A 142 38.14 13.44 11.70
N ALA A 143 38.40 13.68 12.97
CA ALA A 143 38.90 14.97 13.44
C ALA A 143 40.36 15.27 12.99
N ASN A 144 41.08 14.28 12.47
CA ASN A 144 42.53 14.31 12.30
C ASN A 144 43.03 14.85 10.94
N GLY A 145 42.17 15.46 10.10
CA GLY A 145 42.61 16.04 8.83
C GLY A 145 43.15 15.01 7.82
N SER A 146 42.76 13.76 7.95
CA SER A 146 43.21 12.69 7.05
C SER A 146 42.81 12.96 5.60
N ARG A 147 43.73 12.73 4.68
CA ARG A 147 43.49 12.84 3.23
C ARG A 147 43.92 11.56 2.55
N VAL A 148 43.28 11.19 1.45
CA VAL A 148 43.73 10.08 0.62
C VAL A 148 44.38 10.66 -0.62
N ARG A 149 45.69 10.39 -0.79
CA ARG A 149 46.44 10.76 -1.97
C ARG A 149 46.45 9.60 -2.94
N VAL A 150 46.21 9.89 -4.22
CA VAL A 150 46.39 8.97 -5.32
C VAL A 150 47.65 9.36 -6.07
N ALA A 151 48.45 8.38 -6.51
CA ALA A 151 49.73 8.60 -7.15
C ALA A 151 49.60 9.46 -8.45
N SER A 152 48.55 9.21 -9.23
CA SER A 152 48.26 9.96 -10.46
C SER A 152 46.79 9.86 -10.84
N LYS A 153 46.36 10.62 -11.87
CA LYS A 153 45.02 10.51 -12.44
C LYS A 153 44.78 9.12 -13.01
N GLU A 154 45.76 8.58 -13.72
CA GLU A 154 45.71 7.23 -14.33
C GLU A 154 45.67 6.13 -13.25
N ALA A 155 46.28 6.38 -12.09
CA ALA A 155 46.18 5.49 -10.94
C ALA A 155 44.75 5.46 -10.37
N ALA A 156 44.07 6.62 -10.30
CA ALA A 156 42.67 6.68 -9.89
C ALA A 156 41.75 5.88 -10.86
N GLU A 157 41.98 6.03 -12.16
CA GLU A 157 41.25 5.28 -13.19
C GLU A 157 41.49 3.76 -13.08
N LYS A 158 42.75 3.35 -12.88
CA LYS A 158 43.09 1.92 -12.66
C LYS A 158 42.47 1.32 -11.41
N LEU A 159 42.28 2.12 -10.37
CA LEU A 159 41.59 1.73 -9.15
C LEU A 159 40.06 1.74 -9.27
N GLY A 160 39.53 2.11 -10.43
CA GLY A 160 38.08 2.19 -10.68
C GLY A 160 37.39 3.29 -9.90
N ILE A 161 38.11 4.40 -9.61
CA ILE A 161 37.55 5.55 -8.91
C ILE A 161 36.79 6.42 -9.92
N ASP A 162 35.45 6.41 -9.85
CA ASP A 162 34.58 7.30 -10.59
C ASP A 162 34.12 8.44 -9.67
N VAL A 163 33.75 9.57 -10.28
CA VAL A 163 33.29 10.77 -9.57
C VAL A 163 32.02 11.32 -10.19
N ALA A 164 31.21 11.97 -9.38
CA ALA A 164 30.04 12.72 -9.83
C ALA A 164 30.00 14.11 -9.20
N PRO A 165 29.39 15.10 -9.87
CA PRO A 165 29.14 16.39 -9.25
C PRO A 165 28.05 16.28 -8.19
N VAL A 166 28.10 17.15 -7.20
CA VAL A 166 27.00 17.38 -6.26
C VAL A 166 26.01 18.33 -6.93
N TRP A 167 24.74 17.92 -7.03
CA TRP A 167 23.70 18.70 -7.70
C TRP A 167 22.44 18.84 -6.85
N GLU A 168 21.60 19.78 -7.21
CA GLU A 168 20.27 19.92 -6.63
C GLU A 168 19.25 19.06 -7.38
N ALA A 169 18.42 18.35 -6.64
CA ALA A 169 17.32 17.54 -7.18
C ALA A 169 16.15 17.53 -6.21
N ALA A 170 14.94 17.30 -6.74
CA ALA A 170 13.78 17.10 -5.88
C ALA A 170 13.88 15.77 -5.13
N MET A 171 13.68 15.81 -3.81
CA MET A 171 13.71 14.65 -2.95
C MET A 171 12.48 14.60 -2.05
N THR A 172 11.93 13.40 -1.88
CA THR A 172 10.80 13.15 -0.96
C THR A 172 11.27 12.27 0.19
N GLU A 173 11.17 12.80 1.40
CA GLU A 173 11.40 12.01 2.60
C GLU A 173 10.10 11.33 3.00
N SER A 174 10.10 10.02 3.07
CA SER A 174 8.90 9.22 3.36
C SER A 174 9.22 8.04 4.27
N ILE A 175 8.18 7.56 4.96
CA ILE A 175 8.17 6.30 5.69
C ILE A 175 7.48 5.26 4.83
N SER A 176 8.14 4.13 4.60
CA SER A 176 7.57 3.00 3.87
C SER A 176 7.02 1.97 4.84
N ALA A 177 5.77 1.55 4.64
CA ALA A 177 5.12 0.54 5.45
C ALA A 177 4.30 -0.41 4.58
N SER A 178 4.28 -1.68 4.95
CA SER A 178 3.35 -2.64 4.34
C SER A 178 1.93 -2.34 4.79
N GLY A 179 0.97 -2.57 3.91
CA GLY A 179 -0.43 -2.32 4.23
C GLY A 179 -1.39 -3.19 3.45
N GLU A 180 -2.63 -3.15 3.90
CA GLU A 180 -3.76 -3.87 3.33
C GLU A 180 -4.90 -2.90 3.06
N VAL A 181 -5.55 -3.08 1.90
CA VAL A 181 -6.73 -2.33 1.51
C VAL A 181 -7.97 -2.96 2.11
N ASN A 182 -8.80 -2.16 2.77
CA ASN A 182 -10.07 -2.59 3.33
C ASN A 182 -11.19 -1.65 2.88
N PHE A 183 -12.43 -2.11 2.96
CA PHE A 183 -13.57 -1.20 2.81
C PHE A 183 -13.59 -0.19 3.94
N ASP A 184 -14.04 1.01 3.64
CA ASP A 184 -14.37 2.01 4.65
C ASP A 184 -15.53 1.47 5.51
N ALA A 185 -15.26 1.16 6.78
CA ALA A 185 -16.24 0.58 7.68
C ALA A 185 -17.48 1.47 7.89
N THR A 186 -17.37 2.78 7.64
CA THR A 186 -18.50 3.71 7.70
C THR A 186 -19.40 3.66 6.46
N ARG A 187 -18.93 2.98 5.40
CA ARG A 187 -19.59 2.81 4.10
C ARG A 187 -19.90 1.35 3.79
N VAL A 188 -19.93 0.50 4.81
CA VAL A 188 -20.33 -0.91 4.70
C VAL A 188 -21.60 -1.14 5.50
N ALA A 189 -22.59 -1.73 4.88
CA ALA A 189 -23.81 -2.17 5.54
C ALA A 189 -23.89 -3.70 5.53
N ARG A 190 -24.08 -4.28 6.72
CA ARG A 190 -24.40 -5.69 6.91
C ARG A 190 -25.88 -5.79 7.23
N LEU A 191 -26.62 -6.50 6.41
CA LEU A 191 -28.06 -6.56 6.44
C LEU A 191 -28.54 -7.92 6.91
N ALA A 192 -29.35 -7.92 7.94
CA ALA A 192 -30.06 -9.07 8.46
C ALA A 192 -31.57 -8.80 8.40
N THR A 193 -32.40 -9.82 8.48
CA THR A 193 -33.82 -9.65 8.73
C THR A 193 -34.07 -9.11 10.14
N ARG A 194 -35.21 -8.47 10.37
CA ARG A 194 -35.60 -7.99 11.74
C ARG A 194 -36.40 -9.02 12.51
N VAL A 195 -36.97 -9.96 11.79
CA VAL A 195 -37.83 -11.06 12.32
C VAL A 195 -37.50 -12.35 11.60
N PRO A 196 -37.68 -13.50 12.24
CA PRO A 196 -37.52 -14.80 11.59
C PRO A 196 -38.53 -15.00 10.48
N GLY A 197 -38.13 -15.68 9.42
CA GLY A 197 -39.00 -15.93 8.27
C GLY A 197 -38.36 -16.82 7.23
N THR A 198 -38.93 -16.83 6.03
CA THR A 198 -38.42 -17.57 4.89
C THR A 198 -38.11 -16.58 3.76
N ALA A 199 -36.97 -16.69 3.12
CA ALA A 199 -36.63 -15.88 1.97
C ALA A 199 -37.56 -16.22 0.78
N TRP A 200 -38.55 -15.37 0.53
CA TRP A 200 -39.52 -15.59 -0.53
C TRP A 200 -38.91 -15.36 -1.93
N ARG A 201 -38.11 -14.30 -2.06
CA ARG A 201 -37.41 -13.96 -3.31
C ARG A 201 -36.13 -13.20 -3.01
N VAL A 202 -35.04 -13.55 -3.69
CA VAL A 202 -33.77 -12.80 -3.72
C VAL A 202 -33.68 -12.12 -5.07
N THR A 203 -33.50 -10.80 -5.08
CA THR A 203 -33.56 -9.98 -6.31
C THR A 203 -32.19 -9.50 -6.77
N LYS A 204 -31.18 -9.58 -5.92
CA LYS A 204 -29.82 -9.09 -6.19
C LYS A 204 -28.78 -10.17 -5.97
N GLN A 205 -27.72 -10.11 -6.78
CA GLN A 205 -26.59 -11.03 -6.75
C GLN A 205 -25.30 -10.30 -6.38
N VAL A 206 -24.28 -11.06 -6.03
CA VAL A 206 -22.93 -10.53 -5.77
C VAL A 206 -22.39 -9.81 -7.00
N GLY A 207 -21.83 -8.61 -6.80
CA GLY A 207 -21.28 -7.76 -7.85
C GLY A 207 -22.26 -6.76 -8.46
N GLU A 208 -23.56 -6.84 -8.16
CA GLU A 208 -24.54 -5.87 -8.66
C GLU A 208 -24.43 -4.53 -7.93
N VAL A 209 -24.55 -3.44 -8.69
CA VAL A 209 -24.67 -2.08 -8.16
C VAL A 209 -26.09 -1.86 -7.67
N VAL A 210 -26.21 -1.25 -6.49
CA VAL A 210 -27.50 -0.93 -5.86
C VAL A 210 -27.55 0.51 -5.38
N GLN A 211 -28.76 1.07 -5.39
CA GLN A 211 -29.03 2.40 -4.84
C GLN A 211 -29.69 2.29 -3.47
N ALA A 212 -29.55 3.34 -2.64
CA ALA A 212 -30.24 3.41 -1.36
C ALA A 212 -31.76 3.27 -1.55
N GLY A 213 -32.38 2.37 -0.79
CA GLY A 213 -33.80 2.04 -0.91
C GLY A 213 -34.13 0.95 -1.93
N GLU A 214 -33.19 0.48 -2.76
CA GLU A 214 -33.40 -0.57 -3.72
C GLU A 214 -33.63 -1.93 -3.05
N LEU A 215 -34.52 -2.75 -3.63
CA LEU A 215 -34.91 -4.04 -3.09
C LEU A 215 -33.83 -5.10 -3.31
N LEU A 216 -33.40 -5.75 -2.23
CA LEU A 216 -32.41 -6.82 -2.24
C LEU A 216 -33.06 -8.21 -2.14
N ALA A 217 -34.02 -8.34 -1.22
CA ALA A 217 -34.77 -9.58 -1.01
C ALA A 217 -36.15 -9.28 -0.42
N ILE A 218 -37.01 -10.27 -0.47
CA ILE A 218 -38.31 -10.26 0.19
C ILE A 218 -38.36 -11.47 1.13
N ILE A 219 -38.68 -11.21 2.38
CA ILE A 219 -38.80 -12.23 3.42
C ILE A 219 -40.28 -12.45 3.73
N ASP A 220 -40.74 -13.67 3.77
CA ASP A 220 -42.05 -14.07 4.26
C ASP A 220 -41.96 -14.31 5.77
N ALA A 221 -42.58 -13.43 6.56
CA ALA A 221 -42.51 -13.42 8.01
C ALA A 221 -43.91 -13.31 8.64
N ALA A 222 -44.34 -14.34 9.37
CA ALA A 222 -45.66 -14.37 9.99
C ALA A 222 -45.93 -13.19 10.94
N GLU A 223 -44.91 -12.68 11.61
CA GLU A 223 -44.99 -11.52 12.51
C GLU A 223 -45.41 -10.24 11.78
N VAL A 224 -44.93 -10.05 10.54
CA VAL A 224 -45.31 -8.92 9.68
C VAL A 224 -46.80 -9.01 9.32
N GLY A 225 -47.29 -10.19 8.98
CA GLY A 225 -48.71 -10.42 8.72
C GLY A 225 -49.58 -10.08 9.93
N LYS A 226 -49.16 -10.51 11.12
CA LYS A 226 -49.83 -10.20 12.37
C LYS A 226 -49.89 -8.70 12.62
N ALA A 227 -48.77 -7.98 12.50
CA ALA A 227 -48.69 -6.52 12.69
C ALA A 227 -49.55 -5.75 11.68
N LYS A 228 -49.62 -6.20 10.42
CA LYS A 228 -50.51 -5.62 9.40
C LYS A 228 -51.97 -5.82 9.76
N ALA A 229 -52.36 -7.03 10.23
CA ALA A 229 -53.71 -7.31 10.65
C ALA A 229 -54.12 -6.45 11.88
N GLU A 230 -53.22 -6.28 12.85
CA GLU A 230 -53.43 -5.42 14.01
C GLU A 230 -53.64 -3.95 13.62
N LEU A 231 -52.88 -3.43 12.63
CA LEU A 231 -53.09 -2.10 12.11
C LEU A 231 -54.48 -1.96 11.47
N LEU A 232 -54.88 -2.94 10.62
CA LEU A 232 -56.20 -2.93 10.00
C LEU A 232 -57.31 -2.91 11.08
N GLN A 233 -57.20 -3.75 12.07
CA GLN A 233 -58.15 -3.84 13.17
C GLN A 233 -58.23 -2.51 13.95
N ALA A 234 -57.09 -1.87 14.25
CA ALA A 234 -57.03 -0.58 14.93
C ALA A 234 -57.64 0.56 14.10
N LEU A 235 -57.39 0.58 12.77
CA LEU A 235 -58.02 1.53 11.85
C LEU A 235 -59.57 1.39 11.84
N VAL A 236 -60.07 0.19 11.71
CA VAL A 236 -61.54 -0.08 11.74
C VAL A 236 -62.14 0.30 13.09
N GLN A 237 -61.50 -0.04 14.20
CA GLN A 237 -61.93 0.36 15.55
C GLN A 237 -62.02 1.87 15.72
N LEU A 238 -60.97 2.60 15.31
CA LEU A 238 -60.96 4.07 15.38
C LEU A 238 -62.08 4.67 14.54
N ARG A 239 -62.32 4.19 13.31
CA ARG A 239 -63.40 4.61 12.44
C ARG A 239 -64.79 4.43 13.11
N LEU A 240 -65.05 3.24 13.66
CA LEU A 240 -66.31 2.91 14.37
C LEU A 240 -66.53 3.82 15.60
N LYS A 241 -65.48 4.05 16.42
CA LYS A 241 -65.58 4.92 17.59
C LYS A 241 -65.73 6.37 17.23
N THR A 242 -65.09 6.82 16.13
CA THR A 242 -65.25 8.21 15.61
C THR A 242 -66.65 8.44 15.08
N GLN A 243 -67.22 7.47 14.35
CA GLN A 243 -68.60 7.54 13.87
C GLN A 243 -69.62 7.51 14.99
N ALA A 244 -69.41 6.63 16.02
CA ALA A 244 -70.28 6.60 17.22
C ALA A 244 -70.26 7.93 17.97
N LEU A 245 -69.08 8.56 18.16
CA LEU A 245 -68.98 9.86 18.78
C LEU A 245 -69.65 10.93 17.92
N GLY A 246 -69.50 10.90 16.61
CA GLY A 246 -70.19 11.83 15.65
C GLY A 246 -71.70 11.76 15.80
N ASN A 247 -72.29 10.57 15.89
CA ASN A 247 -73.73 10.35 16.07
C ASN A 247 -74.21 10.90 17.42
N LEU A 248 -73.41 10.72 18.52
CA LEU A 248 -73.75 11.21 19.85
C LEU A 248 -73.61 12.73 20.01
N LYS A 249 -72.76 13.37 19.27
CA LYS A 249 -72.60 14.84 19.31
C LYS A 249 -73.87 15.58 18.88
N ASN A 250 -74.60 15.02 17.91
CA ASN A 250 -75.81 15.61 17.35
C ASN A 250 -77.11 15.09 18.01
N ALA A 251 -77.00 14.19 19.02
CA ALA A 251 -78.11 13.64 19.74
C ALA A 251 -78.29 14.29 21.15
N PRO A 252 -79.53 14.37 21.65
CA PRO A 252 -79.84 14.90 23.01
C PRO A 252 -79.51 13.76 24.05
N VAL A 253 -78.22 13.53 24.28
CA VAL A 253 -77.75 12.47 25.20
C VAL A 253 -76.99 13.09 26.39
N PRO A 254 -76.96 12.39 27.55
CA PRO A 254 -76.22 12.88 28.73
C PRO A 254 -74.73 13.11 28.42
N GLU A 255 -74.15 14.17 28.99
CA GLU A 255 -72.73 14.52 28.85
C GLU A 255 -71.75 13.39 29.25
N ARG A 256 -72.17 12.54 30.19
CA ARG A 256 -71.42 11.36 30.60
C ARG A 256 -71.19 10.39 29.42
N GLN A 257 -72.22 10.12 28.63
CA GLN A 257 -72.12 9.25 27.45
C GLN A 257 -71.21 9.83 26.37
N LYS A 258 -71.23 11.17 26.17
CA LYS A 258 -70.32 11.84 25.23
C LYS A 258 -68.87 11.71 25.70
N LYS A 259 -68.60 11.92 26.99
CA LYS A 259 -67.26 11.73 27.57
C LYS A 259 -66.77 10.29 27.48
N GLU A 260 -67.60 9.30 27.69
CA GLU A 260 -67.29 7.90 27.54
C GLU A 260 -66.96 7.55 26.08
N ALA A 261 -67.70 8.10 25.11
CA ALA A 261 -67.43 7.91 23.70
C ALA A 261 -66.12 8.61 23.25
N GLU A 262 -65.83 9.79 23.81
CA GLU A 262 -64.57 10.50 23.59
C GLU A 262 -63.37 9.71 24.12
N SER A 263 -63.52 9.13 25.35
CA SER A 263 -62.48 8.26 25.91
C SER A 263 -62.27 7.05 25.05
N ALA A 264 -63.33 6.34 24.63
CA ALA A 264 -63.25 5.19 23.77
C ALA A 264 -62.60 5.47 22.39
N ARG A 265 -62.83 6.70 21.83
CA ARG A 265 -62.15 7.13 20.62
C ARG A 265 -60.65 7.37 20.86
N ARG A 266 -60.28 8.04 21.96
CA ARG A 266 -58.85 8.21 22.33
C ARG A 266 -58.15 6.89 22.57
N ASP A 267 -58.76 5.94 23.23
CA ASP A 267 -58.20 4.61 23.44
C ASP A 267 -57.94 3.88 22.11
N ALA A 268 -58.88 4.00 21.14
CA ALA A 268 -58.69 3.47 19.79
C ALA A 268 -57.58 4.17 19.03
N GLU A 269 -57.40 5.48 19.22
CA GLU A 269 -56.31 6.26 18.63
C GLU A 269 -54.93 5.84 19.15
N VAL A 270 -54.80 5.61 20.46
CA VAL A 270 -53.58 5.09 21.07
C VAL A 270 -53.24 3.70 20.53
N ARG A 271 -54.25 2.79 20.37
CA ARG A 271 -54.03 1.48 19.76
C ARG A 271 -53.55 1.57 18.31
N LEU A 272 -54.09 2.51 17.54
CA LEU A 272 -53.65 2.74 16.17
C LEU A 272 -52.19 3.21 16.12
N LEU A 273 -51.81 4.15 16.99
CA LEU A 273 -50.41 4.60 17.09
C LEU A 273 -49.47 3.46 17.48
N SER A 274 -49.89 2.58 18.39
CA SER A 274 -49.11 1.39 18.78
C SER A 274 -48.92 0.42 17.61
N ALA A 275 -49.96 0.16 16.83
CA ALA A 275 -49.93 -0.72 15.69
C ALA A 275 -49.08 -0.11 14.54
N GLU A 276 -49.15 1.19 14.32
CA GLU A 276 -48.28 1.92 13.38
C GLU A 276 -46.79 1.77 13.79
N GLN A 277 -46.51 2.01 15.06
CA GLN A 277 -45.15 1.90 15.60
C GLN A 277 -44.60 0.46 15.51
N ALA A 278 -45.42 -0.56 15.68
CA ALA A 278 -45.04 -1.96 15.52
C ALA A 278 -44.55 -2.25 14.07
N LEU A 279 -45.27 -1.73 13.06
CA LEU A 279 -44.83 -1.86 11.66
C LEU A 279 -43.56 -1.08 11.35
N VAL A 280 -43.40 0.11 11.90
CA VAL A 280 -42.16 0.91 11.77
C VAL A 280 -40.98 0.16 12.38
N ASN A 281 -41.14 -0.45 13.53
CA ASN A 281 -40.11 -1.28 14.17
C ASN A 281 -39.69 -2.48 13.31
N LEU A 282 -40.63 -3.03 12.55
CA LEU A 282 -40.36 -4.09 11.56
C LEU A 282 -39.69 -3.59 10.27
N GLY A 283 -39.57 -2.26 10.10
CA GLY A 283 -38.94 -1.65 8.92
C GLY A 283 -39.92 -1.27 7.81
N LEU A 284 -41.22 -1.32 8.09
CA LEU A 284 -42.26 -0.88 7.17
C LEU A 284 -42.67 0.56 7.51
N THR A 285 -42.30 1.52 6.67
CA THR A 285 -42.75 2.90 6.83
C THR A 285 -44.22 3.00 6.47
N VAL A 286 -45.06 3.30 7.45
CA VAL A 286 -46.51 3.45 7.27
C VAL A 286 -46.99 4.67 8.07
N LYS A 287 -47.97 5.40 7.51
CA LYS A 287 -48.68 6.45 8.21
C LYS A 287 -50.15 6.16 8.17
N ALA A 288 -50.74 5.90 9.32
CA ALA A 288 -52.18 5.58 9.45
C ALA A 288 -53.07 6.65 8.80
N ALA A 289 -52.64 7.91 8.77
CA ALA A 289 -53.36 9.03 8.13
C ALA A 289 -53.60 8.80 6.61
N GLU A 290 -52.75 8.05 5.92
CA GLU A 290 -52.89 7.75 4.49
C GLU A 290 -54.10 6.85 4.22
N PHE A 291 -54.48 6.02 5.18
CA PHE A 291 -55.61 5.11 5.10
C PHE A 291 -56.94 5.73 5.60
N GLY A 292 -56.89 6.90 6.23
CA GLY A 292 -58.03 7.48 6.90
C GLY A 292 -59.23 7.80 5.99
N LYS A 293 -58.98 7.98 4.68
CA LYS A 293 -59.99 8.30 3.65
C LYS A 293 -60.44 7.10 2.80
N LEU A 294 -59.76 5.97 2.91
CA LEU A 294 -60.01 4.78 2.10
C LEU A 294 -61.13 3.94 2.73
N GLU A 295 -61.86 3.21 1.91
CA GLU A 295 -62.80 2.21 2.40
C GLU A 295 -62.07 1.01 2.97
N VAL A 296 -62.72 0.24 3.85
CA VAL A 296 -62.10 -0.88 4.59
C VAL A 296 -61.58 -1.96 3.60
N GLU A 297 -62.33 -2.20 2.52
CA GLU A 297 -61.95 -3.13 1.48
C GLU A 297 -60.72 -2.66 0.71
N ASP A 298 -60.57 -1.37 0.45
CA ASP A 298 -59.40 -0.79 -0.21
C ASP A 298 -58.16 -0.88 0.68
N ILE A 299 -58.32 -0.65 2.00
CA ILE A 299 -57.25 -0.80 2.99
C ILE A 299 -56.81 -2.26 3.05
N ALA A 300 -57.76 -3.21 3.10
CA ALA A 300 -57.49 -4.66 3.14
C ALA A 300 -56.74 -5.12 1.88
N ASN A 301 -56.99 -4.51 0.71
CA ASN A 301 -56.30 -4.80 -0.54
C ASN A 301 -54.90 -4.15 -0.65
N GLN A 302 -54.70 -2.98 -0.05
CA GLN A 302 -53.41 -2.25 -0.10
C GLN A 302 -52.41 -2.70 0.98
N LEU A 303 -52.90 -3.07 2.14
CA LEU A 303 -52.07 -3.43 3.28
C LEU A 303 -51.12 -4.62 3.07
N PRO A 304 -51.52 -5.71 2.38
CA PRO A 304 -50.62 -6.80 2.02
C PRO A 304 -49.42 -6.34 1.19
N ARG A 305 -49.64 -5.33 0.32
CA ARG A 305 -48.66 -4.78 -0.64
C ARG A 305 -47.76 -3.70 -0.02
N LEU A 306 -47.97 -3.37 1.25
CA LEU A 306 -47.22 -2.34 1.95
C LEU A 306 -45.71 -2.62 1.89
N GLY A 307 -44.94 -1.63 1.45
CA GLY A 307 -43.49 -1.69 1.34
C GLY A 307 -42.97 -2.36 0.07
N LEU A 308 -43.80 -2.98 -0.76
CA LEU A 308 -43.40 -3.56 -2.04
C LEU A 308 -43.37 -2.51 -3.15
N SER A 309 -42.54 -2.71 -4.17
CA SER A 309 -42.51 -1.84 -5.35
C SER A 309 -43.81 -2.00 -6.17
N ARG A 310 -44.18 -0.96 -6.91
CA ARG A 310 -45.40 -0.94 -7.71
C ARG A 310 -45.41 -2.05 -8.75
N GLU A 311 -44.26 -2.38 -9.33
CA GLU A 311 -44.09 -3.44 -10.32
C GLU A 311 -44.36 -4.83 -9.73
N LEU A 312 -43.83 -5.13 -8.55
CA LEU A 312 -44.11 -6.40 -7.85
C LEU A 312 -45.55 -6.46 -7.38
N SER A 313 -46.15 -5.34 -6.99
CA SER A 313 -47.54 -5.29 -6.55
C SER A 313 -48.54 -5.53 -7.70
N GLN A 314 -48.15 -5.34 -8.94
CA GLN A 314 -49.01 -5.51 -10.13
C GLN A 314 -48.82 -6.89 -10.81
N SER A 315 -47.64 -7.50 -10.65
CA SER A 315 -47.32 -8.76 -11.33
C SER A 315 -47.98 -10.00 -10.69
N ASP A 316 -48.27 -9.96 -9.37
CA ASP A 316 -48.85 -11.08 -8.63
C ASP A 316 -50.13 -10.64 -7.91
N ALA A 317 -51.28 -11.22 -8.27
CA ALA A 317 -52.59 -10.88 -7.68
C ALA A 317 -52.72 -11.43 -6.23
N ASP A 318 -52.09 -12.55 -5.92
CA ASP A 318 -52.18 -13.27 -4.64
C ASP A 318 -50.95 -13.18 -3.77
N LEU A 319 -50.44 -11.95 -3.55
CA LEU A 319 -49.28 -11.74 -2.66
C LEU A 319 -49.64 -11.96 -1.18
N PRO A 320 -48.86 -12.79 -0.44
CA PRO A 320 -49.02 -12.93 0.99
C PRO A 320 -48.89 -11.61 1.73
N GLY A 321 -49.77 -11.38 2.72
CA GLY A 321 -49.67 -10.17 3.57
C GLY A 321 -48.46 -10.15 4.51
N THR A 322 -47.72 -11.25 4.58
CA THR A 322 -46.57 -11.49 5.45
C THR A 322 -45.25 -11.01 4.90
N LEU A 323 -45.23 -10.44 3.70
CA LEU A 323 -44.01 -10.04 3.00
C LEU A 323 -43.36 -8.80 3.61
N LEU A 324 -42.04 -8.91 3.87
CA LEU A 324 -41.15 -7.87 4.36
C LEU A 324 -40.04 -7.62 3.34
N PRO A 325 -39.97 -6.41 2.74
CA PRO A 325 -38.89 -6.07 1.81
C PRO A 325 -37.60 -5.75 2.58
N LEU A 326 -36.49 -6.37 2.21
CA LEU A 326 -35.15 -6.02 2.64
C LEU A 326 -34.52 -5.09 1.59
N ARG A 327 -34.12 -3.86 2.01
CA ARG A 327 -33.63 -2.82 1.12
C ARG A 327 -32.21 -2.39 1.44
N ALA A 328 -31.47 -1.97 0.42
CA ALA A 328 -30.15 -1.38 0.59
C ALA A 328 -30.25 -0.05 1.36
N PRO A 329 -29.46 0.15 2.44
CA PRO A 329 -29.48 1.39 3.19
C PRO A 329 -28.58 2.49 2.59
N LEU A 330 -27.71 2.12 1.64
CA LEU A 330 -26.74 3.01 0.99
C LEU A 330 -26.52 2.62 -0.47
N ASP A 331 -26.01 3.56 -1.25
CA ASP A 331 -25.54 3.30 -2.62
C ASP A 331 -24.24 2.51 -2.56
N GLY A 332 -24.12 1.45 -3.36
CA GLY A 332 -22.91 0.64 -3.34
C GLY A 332 -22.99 -0.58 -4.24
N VAL A 333 -22.17 -1.55 -3.94
CA VAL A 333 -22.08 -2.84 -4.62
C VAL A 333 -22.39 -3.94 -3.61
N VAL A 334 -23.16 -4.93 -4.04
CA VAL A 334 -23.42 -6.14 -3.24
C VAL A 334 -22.16 -6.99 -3.20
N MET A 335 -21.55 -7.09 -2.03
CA MET A 335 -20.29 -7.83 -1.84
C MET A 335 -20.50 -9.28 -1.47
N GLN A 336 -21.61 -9.58 -0.76
CA GLN A 336 -21.91 -10.90 -0.24
C GLN A 336 -23.42 -11.09 -0.21
N VAL A 337 -23.86 -12.28 -0.58
CA VAL A 337 -25.26 -12.74 -0.51
C VAL A 337 -25.24 -14.14 0.12
N ASP A 338 -25.71 -14.23 1.34
CA ASP A 338 -25.72 -15.46 2.12
C ASP A 338 -27.15 -15.97 2.32
N VAL A 339 -27.98 -15.80 1.32
CA VAL A 339 -29.38 -16.24 1.35
C VAL A 339 -29.84 -16.69 -0.03
N ILE A 340 -30.59 -17.77 -0.07
CA ILE A 340 -31.25 -18.27 -1.27
C ILE A 340 -32.78 -18.30 -1.08
N ALA A 341 -33.55 -18.23 -2.18
CA ALA A 341 -35.00 -18.30 -2.13
C ALA A 341 -35.46 -19.65 -1.56
N GLY A 342 -36.38 -19.63 -0.60
CA GLY A 342 -36.89 -20.79 0.11
C GLY A 342 -36.13 -21.11 1.43
N GLU A 343 -35.05 -20.43 1.73
CA GLU A 343 -34.26 -20.61 2.94
C GLU A 343 -34.93 -19.94 4.14
N VAL A 344 -34.85 -20.59 5.30
CA VAL A 344 -35.28 -20.00 6.57
C VAL A 344 -34.18 -19.08 7.09
N VAL A 345 -34.54 -17.85 7.44
CA VAL A 345 -33.61 -16.80 7.86
C VAL A 345 -33.93 -16.28 9.25
N ASP A 346 -32.88 -15.93 9.99
CA ASP A 346 -32.96 -15.46 11.37
C ASP A 346 -32.35 -14.06 11.52
N PRO A 347 -32.80 -13.22 12.49
CA PRO A 347 -32.24 -11.88 12.73
C PRO A 347 -30.75 -11.84 13.07
N GLN A 348 -30.16 -12.96 13.47
CA GLN A 348 -28.73 -13.06 13.80
C GLN A 348 -27.84 -13.32 12.58
N GLU A 349 -28.42 -13.65 11.44
CA GLU A 349 -27.70 -13.98 10.22
C GLU A 349 -27.58 -12.79 9.29
N VAL A 350 -26.36 -12.54 8.79
CA VAL A 350 -26.12 -11.50 7.79
C VAL A 350 -26.49 -12.06 6.44
N LEU A 351 -27.53 -11.52 5.82
CA LEU A 351 -28.05 -11.98 4.51
C LEU A 351 -27.34 -11.29 3.35
N PHE A 352 -27.00 -10.01 3.52
CA PHE A 352 -26.32 -9.20 2.51
C PHE A 352 -25.24 -8.34 3.14
N VAL A 353 -24.16 -8.15 2.39
CA VAL A 353 -23.16 -7.10 2.66
C VAL A 353 -23.12 -6.17 1.44
N VAL A 354 -23.42 -4.90 1.68
CA VAL A 354 -23.35 -3.84 0.66
C VAL A 354 -22.26 -2.86 1.07
N ALA A 355 -21.35 -2.54 0.16
CA ALA A 355 -20.26 -1.59 0.41
C ALA A 355 -20.19 -0.54 -0.69
N ASP A 356 -19.82 0.68 -0.34
CA ASP A 356 -19.46 1.73 -1.31
C ASP A 356 -17.96 1.70 -1.55
N PRO A 357 -17.49 1.19 -2.71
CA PRO A 357 -16.07 1.05 -2.99
C PRO A 357 -15.39 2.33 -3.49
N ARG A 358 -16.10 3.46 -3.62
CA ARG A 358 -15.56 4.73 -4.13
C ARG A 358 -14.51 5.34 -3.20
N GLN A 359 -14.49 4.92 -1.95
CA GLN A 359 -13.50 5.26 -0.96
C GLN A 359 -13.09 4.00 -0.21
N MET A 360 -11.80 3.79 -0.08
CA MET A 360 -11.23 2.62 0.59
C MET A 360 -10.34 3.07 1.74
N TRP A 361 -10.17 2.20 2.71
CA TRP A 361 -9.20 2.35 3.77
C TRP A 361 -7.95 1.53 3.46
N VAL A 362 -6.79 2.09 3.73
CA VAL A 362 -5.53 1.36 3.72
C VAL A 362 -4.95 1.36 5.12
N ASN A 363 -4.82 0.19 5.71
CA ASN A 363 -4.19 0.01 7.02
C ASN A 363 -2.70 -0.23 6.82
N LEU A 364 -1.87 0.76 7.13
CA LEU A 364 -0.42 0.67 7.06
C LEU A 364 0.15 0.24 8.41
N ASN A 365 1.07 -0.71 8.38
CA ASN A 365 1.75 -1.23 9.57
C ASN A 365 3.10 -0.52 9.74
N VAL A 366 3.12 0.56 10.49
CA VAL A 366 4.29 1.41 10.73
C VAL A 366 5.06 0.97 11.96
N THR A 367 6.39 1.02 11.94
CA THR A 367 7.20 0.72 13.14
C THR A 367 6.97 1.77 14.23
N ALA A 368 7.14 1.40 15.51
CA ALA A 368 6.95 2.32 16.62
C ALA A 368 7.89 3.55 16.53
N ASP A 369 9.12 3.33 16.02
CA ASP A 369 10.10 4.40 15.83
C ASP A 369 9.69 5.38 14.75
N ASP A 370 9.08 4.91 13.66
CA ASP A 370 8.62 5.75 12.57
C ASP A 370 7.29 6.43 12.87
N ALA A 371 6.40 5.76 13.62
CA ALA A 371 5.06 6.27 13.93
C ALA A 371 5.07 7.62 14.68
N ARG A 372 6.12 7.91 15.46
CA ARG A 372 6.28 9.21 16.14
C ARG A 372 6.41 10.40 15.17
N TRP A 373 6.77 10.14 13.92
CA TRP A 373 6.92 11.15 12.87
C TRP A 373 5.68 11.26 11.97
N VAL A 374 4.76 10.31 12.07
CA VAL A 374 3.50 10.34 11.33
C VAL A 374 2.55 11.36 11.96
N ARG A 375 1.84 12.09 11.12
CA ARG A 375 0.81 13.08 11.52
C ARG A 375 -0.45 12.87 10.69
N ILE A 376 -1.60 13.22 11.25
CA ILE A 376 -2.87 13.27 10.54
C ILE A 376 -2.76 14.25 9.37
N ALA A 377 -3.45 13.94 8.28
CA ALA A 377 -3.48 14.69 7.01
C ALA A 377 -2.18 14.66 6.19
N GLN A 378 -1.17 13.87 6.58
CA GLN A 378 0.00 13.66 5.73
C GLN A 378 -0.39 12.93 4.44
N ALA A 379 0.16 13.41 3.32
CA ALA A 379 0.02 12.74 2.03
C ALA A 379 0.63 11.35 2.07
N THR A 380 -0.06 10.41 1.47
CA THR A 380 0.38 9.01 1.44
C THR A 380 0.15 8.45 0.04
N HIS A 381 1.13 7.76 -0.49
CA HIS A 381 1.06 7.04 -1.75
C HIS A 381 1.07 5.55 -1.48
N PHE A 382 0.10 4.83 -2.00
CA PHE A 382 -0.01 3.38 -1.84
C PHE A 382 0.09 2.69 -3.19
N ARG A 383 0.93 1.68 -3.27
CA ARG A 383 1.09 0.84 -4.45
C ARG A 383 0.73 -0.60 -4.09
N PRO A 384 -0.40 -1.11 -4.60
CA PRO A 384 -0.76 -2.52 -4.47
C PRO A 384 0.27 -3.41 -5.16
N ASP A 385 0.49 -4.60 -4.61
CA ASP A 385 1.38 -5.59 -5.20
C ASP A 385 0.89 -6.01 -6.59
N GLY A 386 1.83 -6.13 -7.53
CA GLY A 386 1.53 -6.44 -8.92
C GLY A 386 1.02 -5.28 -9.78
N MET A 387 0.75 -4.11 -9.19
CA MET A 387 0.34 -2.90 -9.93
C MET A 387 1.51 -1.92 -10.10
N LYS A 388 1.54 -1.24 -11.25
CA LYS A 388 2.48 -0.13 -11.52
C LYS A 388 1.93 1.22 -11.06
N SER A 389 0.60 1.35 -10.99
CA SER A 389 -0.08 2.58 -10.57
C SER A 389 -0.01 2.77 -9.06
N GLU A 390 0.20 4.01 -8.64
CA GLU A 390 0.12 4.43 -7.25
C GLU A 390 -1.21 5.17 -7.01
N PHE A 391 -1.75 5.00 -5.83
CA PHE A 391 -2.94 5.68 -5.35
C PHE A 391 -2.54 6.67 -4.28
N SER A 392 -3.14 7.85 -4.32
CA SER A 392 -2.85 8.92 -3.36
C SER A 392 -3.99 9.09 -2.38
N GLY A 393 -3.65 9.27 -1.12
CA GLY A 393 -4.58 9.49 -0.03
C GLY A 393 -3.94 10.28 1.10
N GLN A 394 -4.60 10.30 2.25
CA GLN A 394 -4.13 11.03 3.43
C GLN A 394 -4.30 10.18 4.68
N VAL A 395 -3.37 10.35 5.63
CA VAL A 395 -3.47 9.75 6.95
C VAL A 395 -4.68 10.34 7.68
N ASP A 396 -5.59 9.47 8.10
CA ASP A 396 -6.80 9.84 8.84
C ASP A 396 -6.65 9.54 10.33
N TRP A 397 -6.06 8.40 10.67
CA TRP A 397 -5.91 7.97 12.05
C TRP A 397 -4.60 7.24 12.30
N ILE A 398 -4.08 7.36 13.51
CA ILE A 398 -2.86 6.72 13.98
C ILE A 398 -3.20 5.93 15.23
N GLY A 399 -2.87 4.65 15.27
CA GLY A 399 -3.10 3.77 16.40
C GLY A 399 -2.41 4.26 17.67
N THR A 400 -3.10 4.15 18.79
CA THR A 400 -2.58 4.51 20.12
C THR A 400 -1.80 3.38 20.78
N SER A 401 -1.90 2.16 20.24
CA SER A 401 -1.20 0.97 20.70
C SER A 401 -0.57 0.23 19.53
N ALA A 402 0.51 -0.46 19.78
CA ALA A 402 1.07 -1.39 18.81
C ALA A 402 0.26 -2.70 18.81
N ASP A 403 0.15 -3.31 17.65
CA ASP A 403 -0.38 -4.66 17.49
C ASP A 403 0.53 -5.66 18.23
N GLU A 404 -0.05 -6.54 19.02
CA GLU A 404 0.68 -7.46 19.90
C GLU A 404 1.55 -8.46 19.13
N THR A 405 1.13 -8.85 17.93
CA THR A 405 1.80 -9.85 17.10
C THR A 405 2.91 -9.23 16.27
N THR A 406 2.61 -8.14 15.57
CA THR A 406 3.55 -7.49 14.64
C THR A 406 4.42 -6.43 15.29
N ARG A 407 4.05 -5.94 16.49
CA ARG A 407 4.67 -4.82 17.21
C ARG A 407 4.72 -3.53 16.38
N LYS A 408 3.82 -3.40 15.43
CA LYS A 408 3.68 -2.21 14.58
C LYS A 408 2.46 -1.42 14.98
N ILE A 409 2.50 -0.13 14.71
CA ILE A 409 1.39 0.79 14.96
C ILE A 409 0.57 0.88 13.69
N PRO A 410 -0.74 0.57 13.73
CA PRO A 410 -1.60 0.71 12.56
C PRO A 410 -1.84 2.20 12.26
N VAL A 411 -1.68 2.56 11.00
CA VAL A 411 -1.99 3.91 10.48
C VAL A 411 -3.05 3.76 9.41
N LEU A 412 -4.19 4.38 9.63
CA LEU A 412 -5.30 4.38 8.69
C LEU A 412 -5.15 5.51 7.68
N VAL A 413 -5.25 5.16 6.42
CA VAL A 413 -5.18 6.10 5.30
C VAL A 413 -6.47 6.01 4.49
N ILE A 414 -7.10 7.15 4.24
CA ILE A 414 -8.26 7.25 3.35
C ILE A 414 -7.77 7.39 1.91
N MET A 415 -8.22 6.47 1.04
CA MET A 415 -7.86 6.43 -0.37
C MET A 415 -9.10 6.58 -1.25
N PRO A 416 -9.21 7.64 -2.05
CA PRO A 416 -10.21 7.75 -3.11
C PRO A 416 -10.04 6.63 -4.13
N ASN A 417 -11.15 6.00 -4.53
CA ASN A 417 -11.16 4.90 -5.50
C ASN A 417 -12.30 5.06 -6.54
N PRO A 418 -12.34 6.18 -7.28
CA PRO A 418 -13.43 6.46 -8.22
C PRO A 418 -13.53 5.44 -9.34
N ASP A 419 -12.42 4.86 -9.76
CA ASP A 419 -12.33 3.88 -10.84
C ASP A 419 -12.54 2.43 -10.38
N GLY A 420 -12.71 2.17 -9.08
CA GLY A 420 -12.84 0.83 -8.52
C GLY A 420 -11.60 -0.08 -8.70
N LYS A 421 -10.42 0.50 -8.92
CA LYS A 421 -9.17 -0.24 -9.15
C LYS A 421 -8.57 -0.80 -7.87
N LEU A 422 -8.75 -0.11 -6.74
CA LEU A 422 -8.40 -0.64 -5.43
C LEU A 422 -9.43 -1.70 -5.03
N ARG A 423 -8.95 -2.86 -4.67
CA ARG A 423 -9.78 -3.99 -4.22
C ARG A 423 -9.49 -4.30 -2.77
N ALA A 424 -10.52 -4.65 -2.01
CA ALA A 424 -10.36 -5.09 -0.63
C ALA A 424 -9.42 -6.30 -0.55
N SER A 425 -8.71 -6.42 0.56
CA SER A 425 -7.69 -7.44 0.84
C SER A 425 -6.48 -7.41 -0.10
N ALA A 426 -6.33 -6.36 -0.93
CA ALA A 426 -5.09 -6.16 -1.68
C ALA A 426 -3.97 -5.71 -0.73
N LEU A 427 -2.85 -6.42 -0.79
CA LEU A 427 -1.63 -6.05 -0.08
C LEU A 427 -0.79 -5.10 -0.92
N GLY A 428 0.08 -4.33 -0.26
CA GLY A 428 0.97 -3.42 -0.96
C GLY A 428 1.87 -2.62 -0.01
N VAL A 429 2.57 -1.65 -0.58
CA VAL A 429 3.46 -0.76 0.15
C VAL A 429 2.93 0.66 0.10
N GLY A 430 2.72 1.25 1.28
CA GLY A 430 2.40 2.67 1.46
C GLY A 430 3.65 3.48 1.78
N ARG A 431 3.71 4.69 1.24
CA ARG A 431 4.75 5.69 1.53
C ARG A 431 4.08 6.93 2.11
N ILE A 432 4.26 7.15 3.40
CA ILE A 432 3.77 8.35 4.10
C ILE A 432 4.81 9.45 3.92
N VAL A 433 4.42 10.55 3.30
CA VAL A 433 5.31 11.68 2.99
C VAL A 433 5.53 12.50 4.26
N LEU A 434 6.78 12.63 4.67
CA LEU A 434 7.18 13.47 5.80
C LEU A 434 7.56 14.89 5.33
N ARG A 435 8.30 14.98 4.22
CA ARG A 435 8.79 16.23 3.65
C ARG A 435 9.06 16.07 2.16
N GLU A 436 8.74 17.11 1.41
CA GLU A 436 9.16 17.28 0.02
C GLU A 436 10.13 18.46 -0.05
N GLU A 437 11.26 18.25 -0.71
CA GLU A 437 12.28 19.27 -0.92
C GLU A 437 12.64 19.35 -2.39
N PRO A 438 12.24 20.41 -3.08
CA PRO A 438 12.50 20.56 -4.52
C PRO A 438 13.98 20.83 -4.86
N HIS A 439 14.75 21.40 -3.91
CA HIS A 439 16.14 21.82 -4.08
C HIS A 439 17.07 21.10 -3.10
N ALA A 440 16.88 19.79 -2.92
CA ALA A 440 17.75 18.99 -2.08
C ALA A 440 19.14 18.83 -2.71
N ILE A 441 20.19 19.00 -1.91
CA ILE A 441 21.56 18.70 -2.35
C ILE A 441 21.73 17.18 -2.33
N THR A 442 22.03 16.58 -3.47
CA THR A 442 22.04 15.14 -3.65
C THR A 442 23.38 14.62 -4.14
N VAL A 443 23.69 13.41 -3.73
CA VAL A 443 24.81 12.61 -4.22
C VAL A 443 24.34 11.18 -4.54
N PRO A 444 24.99 10.46 -5.46
CA PRO A 444 24.68 9.05 -5.67
C PRO A 444 24.83 8.22 -4.38
N ASN A 445 23.97 7.22 -4.20
CA ASN A 445 23.99 6.37 -3.00
C ASN A 445 25.37 5.73 -2.72
N GLU A 446 26.11 5.39 -3.78
CA GLU A 446 27.43 4.79 -3.71
C GLU A 446 28.49 5.75 -3.12
N SER A 447 28.26 7.07 -3.16
CA SER A 447 29.19 8.06 -2.63
C SER A 447 29.23 8.11 -1.11
N VAL A 448 28.15 7.69 -0.43
CA VAL A 448 28.00 7.77 1.02
C VAL A 448 28.50 6.48 1.63
N GLN A 449 29.51 6.59 2.49
CA GLN A 449 30.09 5.47 3.23
C GLN A 449 29.88 5.63 4.73
N SER A 450 29.74 4.51 5.46
CA SER A 450 29.69 4.52 6.92
C SER A 450 31.05 4.15 7.47
N LEU A 451 31.66 5.04 8.24
CA LEU A 451 32.96 4.83 8.85
C LEU A 451 32.89 5.15 10.35
N GLY A 452 32.99 4.11 11.17
CA GLY A 452 33.06 4.26 12.63
C GLY A 452 31.90 5.04 13.25
N GLY A 453 30.67 4.84 12.78
CA GLY A 453 29.48 5.56 13.27
C GLY A 453 29.24 6.93 12.63
N CYS A 454 30.06 7.33 11.66
CA CYS A 454 29.90 8.56 10.89
C CYS A 454 29.51 8.24 9.44
N GLN A 455 28.71 9.13 8.84
CA GLN A 455 28.49 9.13 7.40
C GLN A 455 29.55 10.02 6.73
N VAL A 456 30.22 9.50 5.72
CA VAL A 456 31.35 10.14 5.06
C VAL A 456 31.19 10.10 3.55
N VAL A 457 31.60 11.19 2.90
CA VAL A 457 31.78 11.26 1.45
C VAL A 457 33.24 11.68 1.15
N PHE A 458 33.76 11.25 0.01
CA PHE A 458 35.10 11.66 -0.44
C PHE A 458 34.98 12.76 -1.46
N VAL A 459 35.37 13.97 -1.09
CA VAL A 459 35.35 15.14 -1.96
C VAL A 459 36.68 15.26 -2.68
N ARG A 460 36.64 15.40 -4.00
CA ARG A 460 37.82 15.57 -4.82
C ARG A 460 38.37 16.98 -4.66
N ASP A 461 39.70 17.10 -4.53
CA ASP A 461 40.41 18.40 -4.54
C ASP A 461 40.08 19.19 -5.83
N LYS A 462 39.84 20.48 -5.69
CA LYS A 462 39.53 21.41 -6.82
C LYS A 462 40.65 21.46 -7.87
N ASP A 463 41.92 21.30 -7.43
CA ASP A 463 43.09 21.36 -8.30
C ASP A 463 43.52 19.96 -8.82
N PHE A 464 42.76 18.92 -8.55
CA PHE A 464 43.07 17.54 -8.93
C PHE A 464 43.36 17.36 -10.43
N LEU A 465 42.64 18.06 -11.30
CA LEU A 465 42.81 17.96 -12.75
C LEU A 465 43.96 18.80 -13.30
N LYS A 466 44.51 19.73 -12.50
CA LYS A 466 45.69 20.53 -12.94
C LYS A 466 46.91 19.64 -13.08
N PRO A 467 47.81 19.88 -14.08
CA PRO A 467 48.98 19.01 -14.31
C PRO A 467 49.86 18.82 -13.06
N ASN A 468 50.08 19.88 -12.30
CA ASN A 468 50.87 19.85 -11.04
C ASN A 468 50.00 19.95 -9.79
N GLY A 469 48.69 19.75 -9.90
CA GLY A 469 47.75 19.82 -8.80
C GLY A 469 47.84 18.58 -7.90
N PRO A 470 47.49 18.72 -6.63
CA PRO A 470 47.45 17.60 -5.70
C PRO A 470 46.40 16.58 -6.11
N LYS A 471 46.74 15.29 -6.09
CA LYS A 471 45.80 14.18 -6.41
C LYS A 471 45.17 13.69 -5.12
N LEU A 472 44.32 14.52 -4.50
CA LEU A 472 43.78 14.30 -3.16
C LEU A 472 42.26 14.09 -3.18
N PHE A 473 41.80 13.25 -2.27
CA PHE A 473 40.40 13.12 -1.87
C PHE A 473 40.27 13.41 -0.38
N PHE A 474 39.35 14.28 -0.03
CA PHE A 474 39.08 14.68 1.35
C PHE A 474 37.90 13.87 1.89
N PRO A 475 38.11 13.00 2.91
CA PRO A 475 37.00 12.40 3.63
C PRO A 475 36.28 13.50 4.41
N ARG A 476 35.01 13.70 4.13
CA ARG A 476 34.19 14.72 4.77
C ARG A 476 32.99 14.10 5.43
N MET A 477 32.81 14.39 6.71
CA MET A 477 31.60 14.01 7.43
C MET A 477 30.39 14.69 6.83
N VAL A 478 29.29 13.94 6.68
CA VAL A 478 28.03 14.47 6.14
C VAL A 478 26.86 14.09 7.06
N ARG A 479 25.83 14.90 6.99
CA ARG A 479 24.52 14.58 7.55
C ARG A 479 23.58 14.29 6.40
N THR A 480 23.09 13.06 6.37
CA THR A 480 22.19 12.59 5.31
C THR A 480 20.73 12.89 5.64
N GLY A 481 19.92 13.15 4.62
CA GLY A 481 18.48 13.36 4.68
C GLY A 481 17.70 12.21 4.06
N ALA A 482 16.80 12.54 3.14
CA ALA A 482 16.03 11.60 2.35
C ALA A 482 16.95 10.74 1.47
N LYS A 483 16.48 9.51 1.18
CA LYS A 483 17.18 8.58 0.28
C LYS A 483 16.17 7.94 -0.65
N ASP A 484 16.49 7.93 -1.94
CA ASP A 484 15.74 7.22 -2.96
C ASP A 484 16.52 6.02 -3.51
N ALA A 485 16.09 5.44 -4.63
CA ALA A 485 16.74 4.29 -5.24
C ALA A 485 18.16 4.59 -5.74
N THR A 486 18.48 5.82 -6.09
CA THR A 486 19.71 6.24 -6.78
C THR A 486 20.52 7.25 -5.99
N ASN A 487 19.88 8.15 -5.28
CA ASN A 487 20.49 9.30 -4.64
C ASN A 487 20.20 9.37 -3.14
N THR A 488 21.13 10.00 -2.41
CA THR A 488 20.99 10.38 -1.01
C THR A 488 21.08 11.89 -0.88
N GLU A 489 20.13 12.50 -0.19
CA GLU A 489 20.19 13.91 0.18
C GLU A 489 21.27 14.12 1.22
N ILE A 490 22.08 15.17 1.02
CA ILE A 490 23.05 15.63 1.99
C ILE A 490 22.56 16.96 2.57
N LEU A 491 22.17 16.93 3.84
CA LEU A 491 21.70 18.12 4.54
C LEU A 491 22.85 19.08 4.81
N VAL A 492 23.99 18.54 5.22
CA VAL A 492 25.21 19.30 5.55
C VAL A 492 26.43 18.46 5.26
N GLY A 493 27.51 19.10 4.82
CA GLY A 493 28.83 18.47 4.64
C GLY A 493 29.39 18.59 3.24
N VAL A 494 28.56 18.83 2.23
CA VAL A 494 29.00 19.16 0.87
C VAL A 494 28.33 20.42 0.37
N ALA A 495 28.92 21.03 -0.63
CA ALA A 495 28.39 22.22 -1.28
C ALA A 495 28.03 21.90 -2.74
N PRO A 496 27.04 22.59 -3.32
CA PRO A 496 26.72 22.47 -4.75
C PRO A 496 27.94 22.71 -5.62
N GLY A 497 28.15 21.87 -6.64
CA GLY A 497 29.27 21.97 -7.57
C GLY A 497 30.58 21.32 -7.11
N GLU A 498 30.65 20.81 -5.86
CA GLU A 498 31.74 19.92 -5.46
C GLU A 498 31.65 18.58 -6.23
N ILE A 499 32.79 17.91 -6.35
CA ILE A 499 32.89 16.61 -7.01
C ILE A 499 33.13 15.54 -5.94
N VAL A 500 32.27 14.55 -5.87
CA VAL A 500 32.37 13.45 -4.92
C VAL A 500 32.67 12.14 -5.63
N VAL A 501 33.37 11.24 -4.93
CA VAL A 501 33.66 9.89 -5.41
C VAL A 501 32.39 9.04 -5.32
N THR A 502 32.11 8.31 -6.41
CA THR A 502 31.02 7.33 -6.50
C THR A 502 31.60 5.92 -6.40
N LYS A 503 32.00 5.34 -7.51
CA LYS A 503 32.68 4.05 -7.47
C LYS A 503 34.07 4.19 -6.83
N GLY A 504 34.47 3.20 -6.08
CA GLY A 504 35.74 3.23 -5.33
C GLY A 504 35.68 3.98 -4.00
N SER A 505 34.55 4.58 -3.64
CA SER A 505 34.36 5.26 -2.33
C SER A 505 34.58 4.28 -1.15
N ALA A 506 34.11 3.03 -1.28
CA ALA A 506 34.33 1.99 -0.28
C ALA A 506 35.82 1.65 -0.11
N LEU A 507 36.58 1.57 -1.21
CA LEU A 507 38.04 1.36 -1.17
C LEU A 507 38.76 2.49 -0.40
N LEU A 508 38.33 3.74 -0.63
CA LEU A 508 38.90 4.88 0.09
C LEU A 508 38.54 4.84 1.58
N ALA A 509 37.32 4.41 1.93
CA ALA A 509 36.88 4.25 3.31
C ALA A 509 37.65 3.15 4.04
N GLU A 510 37.86 1.98 3.40
CA GLU A 510 38.66 0.89 3.93
C GLU A 510 40.10 1.33 4.23
N ARG A 511 40.69 2.11 3.31
CA ARG A 511 42.06 2.62 3.51
C ARG A 511 42.20 3.56 4.70
N LEU A 512 41.14 4.28 5.05
CA LEU A 512 41.11 5.11 6.27
C LEU A 512 40.86 4.27 7.54
N GLY A 513 40.01 3.22 7.44
CA GLY A 513 39.63 2.38 8.59
C GLY A 513 40.74 1.41 9.05
N VAL A 514 41.65 1.04 8.18
CA VAL A 514 42.79 0.12 8.50
C VAL A 514 43.82 0.75 9.50
N ARG A 515 43.70 2.03 9.80
CA ARG A 515 44.58 2.73 10.78
C ARG A 515 43.99 2.83 12.19
N GLU A 516 42.87 2.17 12.47
CA GLU A 516 42.40 1.92 13.85
C GLU A 516 42.95 0.58 14.33
#